data_e63613aa0b116b3e7ba085f7816f74e7
#
_entry.id   e63613aa0b116b3e7ba085f7816f74e7
#
_cell.length_a   1.000
_cell.length_b   1.000
_cell.length_c   1.000
_cell.angle_alpha   90.00
_cell.angle_beta   90.00
_cell.angle_gamma   90.00
#
_symmetry.space_group_name_H-M   'P 1'
#
loop_
_entity.id
_entity.type
_entity.pdbx_description
1 polymer ?
#
loop_
_entity_poly.entity_id
_entity_poly.type
_entity_poly.pdbx_seq_one_letter_code
_entity_poly.pdbx_strand_id
1 'polypeptide(L)'
;MDITTFLVSSIHDMKNSLSVMTAYMQSALLELPVDAASHSMTYQALYEAQRVNHNMIQLLALYKIHGDMYPFDPVEVELAIFQSEIIARIQPLVAAKGIALEVVMDEIERNWYFDYELIAALVTQSLHNAVKYTHDRVRLSMLVVDEQLEIRVDDNGEGFPPLMLAQSFPAPQGINGNTGSTGLGLYFAARAAKLHRNRSRTGSTRIENGGTLGGGSFILHLP
;
A
#
# COMPACT_ATOMS: atom_id res chain seq x y z
N MET A 1 11.15 -19.63 -25.59
CA MET A 1 10.26 -18.76 -24.79
C MET A 1 10.93 -18.60 -23.44
N ASP A 2 11.34 -17.40 -23.09
CA ASP A 2 12.04 -17.17 -21.84
C ASP A 2 11.04 -17.39 -20.66
N ILE A 3 11.44 -18.18 -19.67
CA ILE A 3 10.65 -18.47 -18.46
C ILE A 3 10.11 -17.17 -17.86
N THR A 4 10.86 -16.12 -17.94
CA THR A 4 10.54 -14.79 -17.44
C THR A 4 9.37 -14.16 -18.19
N THR A 5 9.37 -14.22 -19.51
CA THR A 5 8.26 -13.74 -20.35
C THR A 5 6.98 -14.53 -20.06
N PHE A 6 7.11 -15.85 -19.87
CA PHE A 6 5.97 -16.71 -19.49
C PHE A 6 5.40 -16.33 -18.12
N LEU A 7 6.24 -16.11 -17.12
CA LEU A 7 5.80 -15.69 -15.79
C LEU A 7 5.06 -14.33 -15.82
N VAL A 8 5.61 -13.36 -16.55
CA VAL A 8 4.96 -12.03 -16.69
C VAL A 8 3.60 -12.13 -17.36
N SER A 9 3.48 -12.92 -18.45
CA SER A 9 2.21 -13.18 -19.12
C SER A 9 1.21 -13.86 -18.19
N SER A 10 1.66 -14.89 -17.45
CA SER A 10 0.81 -15.60 -16.50
C SER A 10 0.30 -14.71 -15.38
N ILE A 11 1.15 -13.83 -14.83
CA ILE A 11 0.75 -12.84 -13.81
C ILE A 11 -0.29 -11.87 -14.37
N HIS A 12 -0.10 -11.41 -15.62
CA HIS A 12 -1.05 -10.53 -16.29
C HIS A 12 -2.43 -11.20 -16.44
N ASP A 13 -2.46 -12.47 -16.86
CA ASP A 13 -3.71 -13.22 -17.03
C ASP A 13 -4.40 -13.49 -15.70
N MET A 14 -3.64 -13.83 -14.66
CA MET A 14 -4.17 -13.97 -13.30
C MET A 14 -4.75 -12.65 -12.77
N LYS A 15 -4.07 -11.51 -13.00
CA LYS A 15 -4.58 -10.18 -12.64
C LYS A 15 -5.92 -9.90 -13.32
N ASN A 16 -6.05 -10.19 -14.61
CA ASN A 16 -7.28 -9.99 -15.36
C ASN A 16 -8.42 -10.85 -14.79
N SER A 17 -8.16 -12.12 -14.51
CA SER A 17 -9.14 -13.03 -13.91
C SER A 17 -9.60 -12.57 -12.53
N LEU A 18 -8.67 -12.10 -11.68
CA LEU A 18 -8.99 -11.52 -10.37
C LEU A 18 -9.80 -10.24 -10.49
N SER A 19 -9.51 -9.37 -11.47
CA SER A 19 -10.27 -8.16 -11.69
C SER A 19 -11.72 -8.45 -12.07
N VAL A 20 -11.97 -9.46 -12.91
CA VAL A 20 -13.31 -9.92 -13.24
C VAL A 20 -14.02 -10.49 -12.01
N MET A 21 -13.34 -11.33 -11.23
CA MET A 21 -13.90 -11.92 -10.01
C MET A 21 -14.28 -10.85 -8.98
N THR A 22 -13.42 -9.85 -8.77
CA THR A 22 -13.71 -8.73 -7.87
C THR A 22 -14.90 -7.91 -8.33
N ALA A 23 -15.07 -7.68 -9.65
CA ALA A 23 -16.23 -7.00 -10.21
C ALA A 23 -17.54 -7.75 -9.94
N TYR A 24 -17.56 -9.08 -10.11
CA TYR A 24 -18.74 -9.89 -9.78
C TYR A 24 -19.06 -9.87 -8.28
N MET A 25 -18.06 -9.94 -7.42
CA MET A 25 -18.27 -9.84 -5.96
C MET A 25 -18.80 -8.47 -5.55
N GLN A 26 -18.33 -7.39 -6.15
CA GLN A 26 -18.84 -6.04 -5.94
C GLN A 26 -20.30 -5.93 -6.37
N SER A 27 -20.65 -6.46 -7.54
CA SER A 27 -22.05 -6.49 -8.02
C SER A 27 -22.94 -7.30 -7.08
N ALA A 28 -22.48 -8.47 -6.62
CA ALA A 28 -23.25 -9.30 -5.68
C ALA A 28 -23.49 -8.57 -4.35
N LEU A 29 -22.53 -7.81 -3.84
CA LEU A 29 -22.69 -7.03 -2.60
C LEU A 29 -23.76 -5.94 -2.71
N LEU A 30 -24.02 -5.39 -3.90
CA LEU A 30 -25.09 -4.41 -4.11
C LEU A 30 -26.50 -5.05 -4.05
N GLU A 31 -26.60 -6.33 -4.31
CA GLU A 31 -27.86 -7.07 -4.32
C GLU A 31 -28.16 -7.80 -3.00
N LEU A 32 -27.12 -8.10 -2.21
CA LEU A 32 -27.26 -8.84 -0.95
C LEU A 32 -27.70 -7.92 0.20
N PRO A 33 -28.66 -8.35 1.04
CA PRO A 33 -29.00 -7.61 2.26
C PRO A 33 -27.78 -7.47 3.17
N VAL A 34 -27.55 -6.27 3.73
CA VAL A 34 -26.37 -5.93 4.54
C VAL A 34 -26.24 -6.79 5.81
N ASP A 35 -27.35 -7.20 6.38
CA ASP A 35 -27.45 -8.04 7.59
C ASP A 35 -27.31 -9.54 7.30
N ALA A 36 -27.27 -9.95 6.03
CA ALA A 36 -27.11 -11.35 5.67
C ALA A 36 -25.67 -11.84 5.90
N ALA A 37 -25.52 -13.04 6.43
CA ALA A 37 -24.21 -13.69 6.58
C ALA A 37 -23.46 -13.82 5.24
N SER A 38 -24.20 -14.01 4.12
CA SER A 38 -23.69 -14.05 2.77
C SER A 38 -23.02 -12.72 2.36
N HIS A 39 -23.57 -11.57 2.81
CA HIS A 39 -22.96 -10.26 2.56
C HIS A 39 -21.57 -10.16 3.22
N SER A 40 -21.46 -10.52 4.48
CA SER A 40 -20.17 -10.52 5.20
C SER A 40 -19.16 -11.47 4.55
N MET A 41 -19.57 -12.67 4.16
CA MET A 41 -18.70 -13.65 3.49
C MET A 41 -18.23 -13.15 2.11
N THR A 42 -19.14 -12.56 1.33
CA THR A 42 -18.79 -11.99 0.01
C THR A 42 -17.85 -10.81 0.16
N TYR A 43 -18.04 -9.97 1.16
CA TYR A 43 -17.14 -8.86 1.47
C TYR A 43 -15.73 -9.35 1.85
N GLN A 44 -15.63 -10.39 2.68
CA GLN A 44 -14.35 -10.99 3.03
C GLN A 44 -13.65 -11.60 1.81
N ALA A 45 -14.39 -12.29 0.95
CA ALA A 45 -13.85 -12.87 -0.28
C ALA A 45 -13.36 -11.78 -1.24
N LEU A 46 -14.11 -10.69 -1.38
CA LEU A 46 -13.70 -9.52 -2.17
C LEU A 46 -12.40 -8.92 -1.63
N TYR A 47 -12.30 -8.73 -0.31
CA TYR A 47 -11.10 -8.21 0.33
C TYR A 47 -9.87 -9.09 0.06
N GLU A 48 -9.99 -10.41 0.20
CA GLU A 48 -8.89 -11.34 -0.07
C GLU A 48 -8.50 -11.36 -1.56
N ALA A 49 -9.47 -11.30 -2.47
CA ALA A 49 -9.20 -11.22 -3.91
C ALA A 49 -8.47 -9.92 -4.28
N GLN A 50 -8.88 -8.78 -3.71
CA GLN A 50 -8.20 -7.50 -3.90
C GLN A 50 -6.77 -7.54 -3.35
N ARG A 51 -6.55 -8.18 -2.18
CA ARG A 51 -5.23 -8.37 -1.60
C ARG A 51 -4.31 -9.18 -2.51
N VAL A 52 -4.80 -10.28 -3.07
CA VAL A 52 -4.03 -11.11 -4.01
C VAL A 52 -3.69 -10.31 -5.27
N ASN A 53 -4.66 -9.60 -5.84
CA ASN A 53 -4.44 -8.75 -7.01
C ASN A 53 -3.36 -7.69 -6.75
N HIS A 54 -3.42 -7.05 -5.58
CA HIS A 54 -2.42 -6.06 -5.18
C HIS A 54 -1.01 -6.64 -5.05
N ASN A 55 -0.89 -7.83 -4.42
CA ASN A 55 0.40 -8.53 -4.30
C ASN A 55 0.97 -8.89 -5.68
N MET A 56 0.12 -9.27 -6.64
CA MET A 56 0.54 -9.57 -8.01
C MET A 56 1.04 -8.32 -8.75
N ILE A 57 0.35 -7.18 -8.59
CA ILE A 57 0.79 -5.89 -9.16
C ILE A 57 2.16 -5.51 -8.59
N GLN A 58 2.36 -5.65 -7.29
CA GLN A 58 3.65 -5.37 -6.65
C GLN A 58 4.76 -6.29 -7.16
N LEU A 59 4.47 -7.59 -7.29
CA LEU A 59 5.44 -8.55 -7.80
C LEU A 59 5.86 -8.21 -9.25
N LEU A 60 4.91 -7.85 -10.09
CA LEU A 60 5.16 -7.42 -11.46
C LEU A 60 5.97 -6.11 -11.52
N ALA A 61 5.62 -5.15 -10.67
CA ALA A 61 6.36 -3.89 -10.57
C ALA A 61 7.79 -4.13 -10.10
N LEU A 62 7.99 -4.96 -9.05
CA LEU A 62 9.32 -5.34 -8.59
C LEU A 62 10.15 -6.02 -9.68
N TYR A 63 9.53 -6.94 -10.42
CA TYR A 63 10.18 -7.60 -11.54
C TYR A 63 10.66 -6.58 -12.57
N LYS A 64 9.80 -5.64 -12.98
CA LYS A 64 10.14 -4.60 -13.94
C LYS A 64 11.22 -3.65 -13.41
N ILE A 65 11.16 -3.27 -12.12
CA ILE A 65 12.16 -2.41 -11.46
C ILE A 65 13.52 -3.13 -11.41
N HIS A 66 13.55 -4.43 -11.14
CA HIS A 66 14.78 -5.21 -11.06
C HIS A 66 15.46 -5.37 -12.44
N GLY A 67 14.66 -5.47 -13.48
CA GLY A 67 15.13 -5.59 -14.87
C GLY A 67 15.34 -4.25 -15.60
N ASP A 68 15.30 -3.12 -14.90
CA ASP A 68 15.33 -1.76 -15.48
C ASP A 68 14.29 -1.55 -16.60
N MET A 69 13.15 -2.27 -16.52
CA MET A 69 12.06 -2.22 -17.48
C MET A 69 10.84 -1.45 -16.98
N TYR A 70 10.88 -0.93 -15.75
CA TYR A 70 9.78 -0.15 -15.22
C TYR A 70 9.76 1.23 -15.89
N PRO A 71 8.64 1.63 -16.53
CA PRO A 71 8.52 2.95 -17.15
C PRO A 71 8.29 4.00 -16.05
N PHE A 72 9.36 4.36 -15.35
CA PHE A 72 9.30 5.35 -14.27
C PHE A 72 8.95 6.73 -14.85
N ASP A 73 7.78 7.26 -14.47
CA ASP A 73 7.21 8.49 -14.99
C ASP A 73 6.77 9.42 -13.85
N PRO A 74 7.70 10.17 -13.24
CA PRO A 74 7.34 11.14 -12.21
C PRO A 74 6.64 12.34 -12.83
N VAL A 75 5.43 12.62 -12.37
CA VAL A 75 4.61 13.76 -12.80
C VAL A 75 4.39 14.71 -11.64
N GLU A 76 3.96 15.92 -11.93
CA GLU A 76 3.50 16.87 -10.93
C GLU A 76 2.14 16.41 -10.38
N VAL A 77 2.06 16.21 -9.07
CA VAL A 77 0.88 15.69 -8.36
C VAL A 77 0.42 16.72 -7.34
N GLU A 78 -0.84 17.11 -7.42
CA GLU A 78 -1.49 17.92 -6.38
C GLU A 78 -1.81 17.03 -5.18
N LEU A 79 -1.16 17.32 -4.03
CA LEU A 79 -1.23 16.46 -2.85
C LEU A 79 -2.63 16.35 -2.26
N ALA A 80 -3.45 17.39 -2.35
CA ALA A 80 -4.83 17.38 -1.87
C ALA A 80 -5.70 16.40 -2.68
N ILE A 81 -5.56 16.40 -4.00
CA ILE A 81 -6.26 15.46 -4.88
C ILE A 81 -5.77 14.04 -4.61
N PHE A 82 -4.46 13.83 -4.59
CA PHE A 82 -3.86 12.53 -4.29
C PHE A 82 -4.36 11.96 -2.97
N GLN A 83 -4.34 12.77 -1.90
CA GLN A 83 -4.82 12.37 -0.58
C GLN A 83 -6.30 11.96 -0.63
N SER A 84 -7.16 12.77 -1.26
CA SER A 84 -8.60 12.49 -1.37
C SER A 84 -8.88 11.18 -2.11
N GLU A 85 -8.12 10.88 -3.16
CA GLU A 85 -8.26 9.63 -3.90
C GLU A 85 -7.79 8.42 -3.10
N ILE A 86 -6.68 8.53 -2.35
CA ILE A 86 -6.23 7.47 -1.44
C ILE A 86 -7.27 7.21 -0.35
N ILE A 87 -7.85 8.27 0.23
CA ILE A 87 -8.92 8.14 1.23
C ILE A 87 -10.13 7.43 0.63
N ALA A 88 -10.58 7.83 -0.56
CA ALA A 88 -11.73 7.21 -1.22
C ALA A 88 -11.53 5.70 -1.45
N ARG A 89 -10.30 5.25 -1.72
CA ARG A 89 -9.96 3.82 -1.91
C ARG A 89 -10.05 3.03 -0.61
N ILE A 90 -9.70 3.62 0.54
CA ILE A 90 -9.67 2.91 1.83
C ILE A 90 -10.96 3.07 2.64
N GLN A 91 -11.74 4.12 2.38
CA GLN A 91 -12.94 4.48 3.14
C GLN A 91 -13.96 3.32 3.30
N PRO A 92 -14.27 2.53 2.27
CA PRO A 92 -15.20 1.40 2.44
C PRO A 92 -14.70 0.36 3.45
N LEU A 93 -13.39 0.13 3.48
CA LEU A 93 -12.77 -0.85 4.39
C LEU A 93 -12.76 -0.36 5.83
N VAL A 94 -12.40 0.90 6.08
CA VAL A 94 -12.38 1.47 7.43
C VAL A 94 -13.80 1.58 7.99
N ALA A 95 -14.78 1.96 7.16
CA ALA A 95 -16.19 2.02 7.53
C ALA A 95 -16.73 0.64 7.90
N ALA A 96 -16.47 -0.39 7.09
CA ALA A 96 -16.92 -1.76 7.35
C ALA A 96 -16.33 -2.37 8.62
N LYS A 97 -15.13 -1.94 9.02
CA LYS A 97 -14.47 -2.40 10.26
C LYS A 97 -14.70 -1.50 11.47
N GLY A 98 -15.40 -0.38 11.32
CA GLY A 98 -15.60 0.60 12.39
C GLY A 98 -14.31 1.28 12.86
N ILE A 99 -13.31 1.41 11.98
CA ILE A 99 -12.02 2.03 12.28
C ILE A 99 -12.13 3.54 12.05
N ALA A 100 -11.60 4.34 12.97
CA ALA A 100 -11.48 5.79 12.79
C ALA A 100 -10.27 6.10 11.89
N LEU A 101 -10.50 6.80 10.77
CA LEU A 101 -9.45 7.30 9.90
C LEU A 101 -9.24 8.79 10.15
N GLU A 102 -8.07 9.13 10.68
CA GLU A 102 -7.61 10.51 10.84
C GLU A 102 -6.76 10.91 9.63
N VAL A 103 -6.92 12.15 9.17
CA VAL A 103 -6.19 12.66 8.00
C VAL A 103 -5.55 13.98 8.36
N VAL A 104 -4.25 14.10 8.12
CA VAL A 104 -3.46 15.30 8.39
C VAL A 104 -2.69 15.68 7.14
N MET A 105 -2.74 16.94 6.76
CA MET A 105 -1.95 17.52 5.67
C MET A 105 -1.52 18.93 6.07
N ASP A 106 -0.36 19.38 5.58
CA ASP A 106 0.03 20.78 5.69
C ASP A 106 -1.04 21.68 5.06
N GLU A 107 -1.33 22.83 5.70
CA GLU A 107 -2.33 23.80 5.22
C GLU A 107 -1.98 24.45 3.87
N ILE A 108 -0.75 24.26 3.39
CA ILE A 108 -0.28 24.82 2.13
C ILE A 108 -0.56 23.83 1.01
N GLU A 109 -1.43 24.21 0.09
CA GLU A 109 -1.60 23.49 -1.18
C GLU A 109 -0.23 23.37 -1.86
N ARG A 110 0.25 22.13 -1.96
CA ARG A 110 1.56 21.86 -2.57
C ARG A 110 1.42 20.77 -3.62
N ASN A 111 2.16 20.97 -4.69
CA ASN A 111 2.41 19.97 -5.69
C ASN A 111 3.74 19.30 -5.38
N TRP A 112 3.84 18.01 -5.71
CA TRP A 112 5.07 17.25 -5.56
C TRP A 112 5.30 16.38 -6.79
N TYR A 113 6.55 16.06 -7.09
CA TYR A 113 6.90 15.24 -8.25
C TYR A 113 7.17 13.80 -7.84
N PHE A 114 6.32 12.88 -8.27
CA PHE A 114 6.54 11.44 -8.08
C PHE A 114 5.77 10.61 -9.11
N ASP A 115 6.16 9.33 -9.26
CA ASP A 115 5.39 8.36 -10.04
C ASP A 115 4.09 8.04 -9.28
N TYR A 116 2.98 8.55 -9.82
CA TYR A 116 1.68 8.48 -9.19
C TYR A 116 1.26 7.05 -8.86
N GLU A 117 1.36 6.14 -9.85
CA GLU A 117 0.89 4.76 -9.69
C GLU A 117 1.71 3.99 -8.64
N LEU A 118 3.03 4.16 -8.65
CA LEU A 118 3.90 3.56 -7.65
C LEU A 118 3.58 4.04 -6.24
N ILE A 119 3.46 5.34 -6.03
CA ILE A 119 3.25 5.91 -4.70
C ILE A 119 1.82 5.63 -4.23
N ALA A 120 0.81 5.71 -5.11
CA ALA A 120 -0.56 5.35 -4.77
C ALA A 120 -0.67 3.89 -4.33
N ALA A 121 -0.04 2.96 -5.06
CA ALA A 121 0.00 1.55 -4.70
C ALA A 121 0.67 1.32 -3.33
N LEU A 122 1.78 2.01 -3.08
CA LEU A 122 2.54 1.90 -1.84
C LEU A 122 1.76 2.43 -0.62
N VAL A 123 1.18 3.62 -0.73
CA VAL A 123 0.40 4.24 0.36
C VAL A 123 -0.87 3.43 0.64
N THR A 124 -1.58 3.00 -0.40
CA THR A 124 -2.76 2.14 -0.25
C THR A 124 -2.41 0.83 0.47
N GLN A 125 -1.31 0.18 0.09
CA GLN A 125 -0.84 -1.03 0.78
C GLN A 125 -0.53 -0.79 2.25
N SER A 126 0.13 0.33 2.56
CA SER A 126 0.48 0.67 3.94
C SER A 126 -0.78 0.91 4.78
N LEU A 127 -1.80 1.57 4.21
CA LEU A 127 -3.11 1.74 4.84
C LEU A 127 -3.85 0.41 5.04
N HIS A 128 -3.82 -0.50 4.06
CA HIS A 128 -4.38 -1.85 4.22
C HIS A 128 -3.71 -2.62 5.36
N ASN A 129 -2.39 -2.49 5.48
CA ASN A 129 -1.66 -3.10 6.60
C ASN A 129 -2.06 -2.46 7.94
N ALA A 130 -2.11 -1.13 8.02
CA ALA A 130 -2.53 -0.42 9.22
C ALA A 130 -3.94 -0.83 9.65
N VAL A 131 -4.92 -0.87 8.72
CA VAL A 131 -6.29 -1.33 8.97
C VAL A 131 -6.37 -2.80 9.40
N LYS A 132 -5.42 -3.64 8.98
CA LYS A 132 -5.36 -5.05 9.39
C LYS A 132 -4.89 -5.23 10.82
N TYR A 133 -3.94 -4.40 11.27
CA TYR A 133 -3.24 -4.60 12.55
C TYR A 133 -3.63 -3.60 13.64
N THR A 134 -4.37 -2.55 13.31
CA THR A 134 -4.87 -1.56 14.27
C THR A 134 -5.90 -2.15 15.23
N HIS A 135 -6.05 -1.53 16.39
CA HIS A 135 -7.19 -1.79 17.27
C HIS A 135 -8.45 -1.09 16.72
N ASP A 136 -8.40 0.24 16.55
CA ASP A 136 -9.57 1.01 16.11
C ASP A 136 -9.23 2.32 15.38
N ARG A 137 -7.93 2.69 15.20
CA ARG A 137 -7.54 4.00 14.70
C ARG A 137 -6.33 3.95 13.78
N VAL A 138 -6.48 4.60 12.62
CA VAL A 138 -5.42 4.77 11.62
C VAL A 138 -5.31 6.25 11.27
N ARG A 139 -4.09 6.75 11.06
CA ARG A 139 -3.82 8.11 10.60
C ARG A 139 -2.98 8.10 9.34
N LEU A 140 -3.41 8.88 8.36
CA LEU A 140 -2.63 9.24 7.18
C LEU A 140 -2.17 10.69 7.31
N SER A 141 -0.85 10.92 7.28
CA SER A 141 -0.27 12.26 7.30
C SER A 141 0.57 12.51 6.06
N MET A 142 0.46 13.70 5.47
CA MET A 142 1.29 14.17 4.36
C MET A 142 1.84 15.54 4.73
N LEU A 143 3.12 15.61 5.05
CA LEU A 143 3.80 16.79 5.58
C LEU A 143 5.09 17.04 4.81
N VAL A 144 5.54 18.29 4.76
CA VAL A 144 6.88 18.62 4.24
C VAL A 144 7.85 18.80 5.39
N VAL A 145 8.81 17.89 5.48
CA VAL A 145 9.84 17.87 6.53
C VAL A 145 11.21 17.92 5.85
N ASP A 146 12.05 18.86 6.23
CA ASP A 146 13.42 19.04 5.67
C ASP A 146 13.46 19.06 4.14
N GLU A 147 12.49 19.77 3.52
CA GLU A 147 12.32 19.85 2.06
C GLU A 147 12.08 18.49 1.37
N GLN A 148 11.52 17.53 2.08
CA GLN A 148 11.05 16.25 1.55
C GLN A 148 9.56 16.08 1.88
N LEU A 149 8.82 15.44 0.99
CA LEU A 149 7.47 15.01 1.32
C LEU A 149 7.56 13.77 2.19
N GLU A 150 7.09 13.87 3.43
CA GLU A 150 6.85 12.74 4.32
C GLU A 150 5.39 12.29 4.19
N ILE A 151 5.18 11.05 3.74
CA ILE A 151 3.88 10.38 3.81
C ILE A 151 3.97 9.34 4.90
N ARG A 152 3.11 9.47 5.91
CA ARG A 152 3.15 8.64 7.10
C ARG A 152 1.80 7.97 7.32
N VAL A 153 1.83 6.68 7.64
CA VAL A 153 0.67 5.88 8.02
C VAL A 153 0.94 5.32 9.41
N ASP A 154 0.15 5.78 10.39
CA ASP A 154 0.21 5.35 11.78
C ASP A 154 -1.00 4.49 12.12
N ASP A 155 -0.82 3.52 13.00
CA ASP A 155 -1.89 2.75 13.63
C ASP A 155 -1.74 2.73 15.16
N ASN A 156 -2.77 2.28 15.87
CA ASN A 156 -2.73 2.09 17.32
C ASN A 156 -2.74 0.60 17.72
N GLY A 157 -2.25 -0.27 16.85
CA GLY A 157 -2.11 -1.69 17.14
C GLY A 157 -0.86 -2.05 17.94
N GLU A 158 -0.47 -3.31 17.92
CA GLU A 158 0.70 -3.82 18.65
C GLU A 158 2.04 -3.36 18.06
N GLY A 159 2.04 -2.76 16.87
CA GLY A 159 3.23 -2.35 16.15
C GLY A 159 3.94 -3.49 15.41
N PHE A 160 5.10 -3.20 14.84
CA PHE A 160 5.91 -4.14 14.10
C PHE A 160 6.71 -5.06 15.03
N PRO A 161 6.83 -6.36 14.71
CA PRO A 161 7.71 -7.27 15.43
C PRO A 161 9.17 -6.77 15.45
N PRO A 162 9.93 -6.99 16.54
CA PRO A 162 11.33 -6.52 16.66
C PRO A 162 12.23 -6.97 15.51
N LEU A 163 11.99 -8.16 14.97
CA LEU A 163 12.74 -8.69 13.84
C LEU A 163 12.55 -7.84 12.56
N MET A 164 11.37 -7.25 12.36
CA MET A 164 11.10 -6.38 11.20
C MET A 164 11.74 -5.00 11.37
N LEU A 165 11.79 -4.48 12.59
CA LEU A 165 12.43 -3.20 12.91
C LEU A 165 13.95 -3.26 12.74
N ALA A 166 14.56 -4.41 13.05
CA ALA A 166 16.02 -4.60 12.95
C ALA A 166 16.52 -4.75 11.51
N GLN A 167 15.62 -4.96 10.53
CA GLN A 167 15.98 -5.22 9.14
C GLN A 167 15.84 -3.96 8.29
N SER A 168 16.89 -3.63 7.53
CA SER A 168 16.84 -2.59 6.47
C SER A 168 16.19 -3.15 5.20
N PHE A 169 14.96 -3.69 5.30
CA PHE A 169 14.17 -4.26 4.19
C PHE A 169 14.97 -5.09 3.18
N PRO A 170 15.66 -6.17 3.61
CA PRO A 170 16.37 -7.06 2.69
C PRO A 170 15.39 -7.72 1.73
N ALA A 171 15.92 -8.22 0.62
CA ALA A 171 15.11 -9.04 -0.29
C ALA A 171 14.41 -10.18 0.48
N PRO A 172 13.16 -10.52 0.13
CA PRO A 172 12.41 -11.56 0.83
C PRO A 172 13.20 -12.87 0.87
N GLN A 173 13.58 -13.34 2.06
CA GLN A 173 14.31 -14.61 2.25
C GLN A 173 13.36 -15.79 2.48
N GLY A 174 12.12 -15.71 1.99
CA GLY A 174 11.12 -16.76 2.13
C GLY A 174 9.83 -16.26 2.78
N ILE A 175 8.81 -17.11 2.76
CA ILE A 175 7.51 -16.85 3.38
C ILE A 175 7.64 -17.14 4.88
N ASN A 176 7.37 -16.16 5.71
CA ASN A 176 7.23 -16.38 7.14
C ASN A 176 5.89 -17.07 7.40
N GLY A 177 5.91 -18.40 7.53
CA GLY A 177 4.70 -19.24 7.65
C GLY A 177 3.79 -18.90 8.83
N ASN A 178 4.30 -18.21 9.87
CA ASN A 178 3.53 -17.87 11.07
C ASN A 178 2.71 -16.56 10.94
N THR A 179 3.10 -15.65 10.05
CA THR A 179 2.39 -14.36 9.90
C THR A 179 1.69 -14.21 8.55
N GLY A 180 1.92 -15.12 7.61
CA GLY A 180 1.44 -15.01 6.23
C GLY A 180 1.96 -13.75 5.50
N SER A 181 2.90 -13.03 6.10
CA SER A 181 3.52 -11.85 5.49
C SER A 181 4.80 -12.26 4.76
N THR A 182 4.84 -11.97 3.48
CA THR A 182 6.00 -12.29 2.62
C THR A 182 7.14 -11.29 2.76
N GLY A 183 6.99 -10.22 3.53
CA GLY A 183 7.91 -9.08 3.53
C GLY A 183 7.98 -8.33 2.18
N LEU A 184 7.23 -8.79 1.19
CA LEU A 184 7.22 -8.27 -0.18
C LEU A 184 6.82 -6.80 -0.22
N GLY A 185 5.82 -6.40 0.59
CA GLY A 185 5.31 -5.04 0.62
C GLY A 185 6.35 -4.01 1.07
N LEU A 186 7.10 -4.29 2.13
CA LEU A 186 8.15 -3.40 2.62
C LEU A 186 9.35 -3.36 1.67
N TYR A 187 9.70 -4.50 1.08
CA TYR A 187 10.75 -4.55 0.05
C TYR A 187 10.34 -3.75 -1.19
N PHE A 188 9.11 -3.91 -1.66
CA PHE A 188 8.55 -3.12 -2.75
C PHE A 188 8.61 -1.63 -2.43
N ALA A 189 8.16 -1.23 -1.23
CA ALA A 189 8.17 0.16 -0.78
C ALA A 189 9.58 0.76 -0.82
N ALA A 190 10.58 0.04 -0.32
CA ALA A 190 11.96 0.50 -0.34
C ALA A 190 12.53 0.63 -1.76
N ARG A 191 12.15 -0.27 -2.67
CA ARG A 191 12.60 -0.21 -4.08
C ARG A 191 11.90 0.92 -4.83
N ALA A 192 10.59 1.07 -4.68
CA ALA A 192 9.81 2.13 -5.29
C ALA A 192 10.27 3.53 -4.81
N ALA A 193 10.48 3.71 -3.51
CA ALA A 193 10.99 4.96 -2.97
C ALA A 193 12.35 5.34 -3.59
N LYS A 194 13.28 4.38 -3.71
CA LYS A 194 14.64 4.61 -4.25
C LYS A 194 14.68 5.02 -5.72
N LEU A 195 13.62 4.81 -6.50
CA LEU A 195 13.53 5.34 -7.88
C LEU A 195 13.39 6.86 -7.90
N HIS A 196 12.74 7.43 -6.85
CA HIS A 196 12.54 8.87 -6.73
C HIS A 196 13.83 9.54 -6.26
N ARG A 197 14.42 10.33 -7.14
CA ARG A 197 15.68 11.04 -6.89
C ARG A 197 15.59 12.48 -7.34
N ASN A 198 16.07 13.38 -6.49
CA ASN A 198 16.19 14.78 -6.81
C ASN A 198 17.55 15.29 -6.29
N ARG A 199 18.46 15.67 -7.20
CA ARG A 199 19.85 16.08 -6.89
C ARG A 199 20.57 15.00 -6.06
N SER A 200 20.96 15.33 -4.81
CA SER A 200 21.63 14.42 -3.87
C SER A 200 20.68 13.60 -3.01
N ARG A 201 19.39 13.89 -3.05
CA ARG A 201 18.37 13.22 -2.22
C ARG A 201 17.78 12.03 -2.97
N THR A 202 17.51 10.99 -2.22
CA THR A 202 16.86 9.77 -2.73
C THR A 202 15.72 9.41 -1.79
N GLY A 203 14.59 9.03 -2.35
CA GLY A 203 13.44 8.57 -1.58
C GLY A 203 13.79 7.36 -0.72
N SER A 204 13.18 7.29 0.43
CA SER A 204 13.43 6.24 1.43
C SER A 204 12.15 5.84 2.15
N THR A 205 12.17 4.65 2.74
CA THR A 205 11.09 4.17 3.61
C THR A 205 11.67 3.66 4.92
N ARG A 206 10.91 3.80 5.99
CA ARG A 206 11.22 3.21 7.30
C ARG A 206 9.94 2.78 8.00
N ILE A 207 10.08 1.89 8.96
CA ILE A 207 9.03 1.52 9.92
C ILE A 207 9.54 1.78 11.33
N GLU A 208 8.64 2.13 12.21
CA GLU A 208 8.94 2.34 13.63
C GLU A 208 7.72 1.96 14.49
N ASN A 209 7.93 1.81 15.79
CA ASN A 209 6.86 1.64 16.76
C ASN A 209 6.79 2.86 17.68
N GLY A 210 5.64 3.06 18.31
CA GLY A 210 5.43 4.18 19.23
C GLY A 210 5.20 5.52 18.53
N GLY A 211 4.75 5.50 17.28
CA GLY A 211 4.39 6.70 16.53
C GLY A 211 3.23 7.48 17.14
N THR A 212 2.63 8.37 16.39
CA THR A 212 1.62 9.33 16.88
C THR A 212 0.43 8.65 17.58
N LEU A 213 0.05 7.45 17.16
CA LEU A 213 -1.05 6.66 17.73
C LEU A 213 -0.58 5.56 18.70
N GLY A 214 0.73 5.40 18.89
CA GLY A 214 1.33 4.45 19.83
C GLY A 214 1.61 3.04 19.29
N GLY A 215 1.10 2.69 18.12
CA GLY A 215 1.32 1.40 17.46
C GLY A 215 2.43 1.45 16.40
N GLY A 216 2.19 0.83 15.26
CA GLY A 216 3.11 0.85 14.12
C GLY A 216 3.04 2.13 13.30
N SER A 217 4.17 2.52 12.71
CA SER A 217 4.26 3.64 11.77
C SER A 217 5.05 3.22 10.54
N PHE A 218 4.46 3.39 9.38
CA PHE A 218 5.16 3.32 8.10
C PHE A 218 5.41 4.74 7.59
N ILE A 219 6.64 5.03 7.18
CA ILE A 219 7.07 6.36 6.78
C ILE A 219 7.76 6.28 5.43
N LEU A 220 7.30 7.11 4.49
CA LEU A 220 7.88 7.29 3.16
C LEU A 220 8.37 8.74 3.04
N HIS A 221 9.63 8.92 2.64
CA HIS A 221 10.17 10.21 2.25
C HIS A 221 10.39 10.25 0.74
N LEU A 222 9.92 11.32 0.11
CA LEU A 222 10.15 11.63 -1.30
C LEU A 222 10.91 12.96 -1.41
N PRO A 223 11.96 13.02 -2.28
CA PRO A 223 12.79 14.21 -2.43
C PRO A 223 12.11 15.33 -3.17
#